data_bd7ad0a70d0083f3fb4c62e626784dff
#
_entry.id   bd7ad0a70d0083f3fb4c62e626784dff
#
_cell.length_a   1.000
_cell.length_b   1.000
_cell.length_c   1.000
_cell.angle_alpha   90.00
_cell.angle_beta   90.00
_cell.angle_gamma   90.00
#
_symmetry.space_group_name_H-M   'P 1'
#
loop_
_entity.id
_entity.type
_entity.pdbx_description
1 polymer ?
#
loop_
_entity_poly.entity_id
_entity_poly.type
_entity_poly.pdbx_seq_one_letter_code
_entity_poly.pdbx_strand_id
1 'polypeptide(L)'
;MNISTSASIVIPRSREEVFAFATDSTNTARTLRPRGPIAGISKVEMFEGQAVAQGSSRRITMTDGAQLEEVILAYDPPVKHRYRWTGGVKPPFSFLVRSGTGNWDFIETDGGTRIVWTYTFELTSPLAYPLALPIIWIFKGWLQQGLDAIGAELVA
;
A
#
# COMPACT_ATOMS: atom_id res chain seq x y z
N MET A 1 12.50 -15.39 4.42
CA MET A 1 12.20 -14.70 5.69
C MET A 1 11.36 -13.47 5.39
N ASN A 2 10.28 -13.28 6.13
CA ASN A 2 9.38 -12.16 5.93
C ASN A 2 9.45 -11.20 7.12
N ILE A 3 9.20 -9.92 6.85
CA ILE A 3 9.07 -8.89 7.87
C ILE A 3 7.80 -8.08 7.59
N SER A 4 7.02 -7.80 8.62
CA SER A 4 5.75 -7.09 8.48
C SER A 4 5.70 -5.83 9.33
N THR A 5 4.93 -4.87 8.86
CA THR A 5 4.58 -3.68 9.62
C THR A 5 3.13 -3.29 9.30
N SER A 6 2.51 -2.51 10.16
CA SER A 6 1.15 -2.06 9.93
C SER A 6 0.93 -0.66 10.48
N ALA A 7 -0.09 -0.01 9.93
CA ALA A 7 -0.59 1.28 10.41
C ALA A 7 -2.11 1.25 10.37
N SER A 8 -2.76 2.12 11.12
CA SER A 8 -4.21 2.17 11.16
C SER A 8 -4.71 3.60 11.38
N ILE A 9 -5.97 3.82 11.00
CA ILE A 9 -6.66 5.09 11.23
C ILE A 9 -8.15 4.79 11.38
N VAL A 10 -8.85 5.61 12.16
CA VAL A 10 -10.32 5.60 12.22
C VAL A 10 -10.82 6.85 11.51
N ILE A 11 -11.69 6.69 10.54
CA ILE A 11 -12.25 7.77 9.72
C ILE A 11 -13.76 7.82 9.98
N PRO A 12 -14.33 8.99 10.31
CA PRO A 12 -15.77 9.13 10.64
C PRO A 12 -16.64 9.15 9.36
N ARG A 13 -16.55 8.10 8.58
CA ARG A 13 -17.33 7.88 7.34
C ARG A 13 -17.70 6.40 7.23
N SER A 14 -18.69 6.09 6.40
CA SER A 14 -19.12 4.70 6.19
C SER A 14 -18.01 3.86 5.56
N ARG A 15 -18.07 2.57 5.81
CA ARG A 15 -17.11 1.62 5.26
C ARG A 15 -17.10 1.63 3.73
N GLU A 16 -18.27 1.73 3.12
CA GLU A 16 -18.44 1.80 1.66
C GLU A 16 -17.75 3.04 1.08
N GLU A 17 -17.94 4.18 1.71
CA GLU A 17 -17.33 5.44 1.28
C GLU A 17 -15.81 5.42 1.44
N VAL A 18 -15.33 4.94 2.58
CA VAL A 18 -13.89 4.85 2.87
C VAL A 18 -13.22 3.86 1.93
N PHE A 19 -13.81 2.69 1.72
CA PHE A 19 -13.26 1.68 0.80
C PHE A 19 -13.18 2.23 -0.63
N ALA A 20 -14.27 2.82 -1.11
CA ALA A 20 -14.31 3.35 -2.48
C ALA A 20 -13.23 4.41 -2.71
N PHE A 21 -13.04 5.32 -1.74
CA PHE A 21 -12.02 6.36 -1.85
C PHE A 21 -10.59 5.78 -1.79
N ALA A 22 -10.33 4.92 -0.82
CA ALA A 22 -8.98 4.38 -0.58
C ALA A 22 -8.51 3.47 -1.72
N THR A 23 -9.41 2.74 -2.36
CA THR A 23 -9.07 1.83 -3.46
C THR A 23 -9.20 2.48 -4.85
N ASP A 24 -9.65 3.72 -4.93
CA ASP A 24 -9.69 4.46 -6.19
C ASP A 24 -8.29 4.94 -6.56
N SER A 25 -7.74 4.38 -7.63
CA SER A 25 -6.37 4.66 -8.08
C SER A 25 -6.16 6.13 -8.49
N THR A 26 -7.21 6.87 -8.80
CA THR A 26 -7.10 8.31 -9.12
C THR A 26 -6.73 9.15 -7.90
N ASN A 27 -6.94 8.64 -6.68
CA ASN A 27 -6.59 9.31 -5.43
C ASN A 27 -5.17 8.98 -4.95
N THR A 28 -4.56 7.93 -5.49
CA THR A 28 -3.33 7.35 -4.95
C THR A 28 -2.15 8.32 -5.00
N ALA A 29 -1.98 9.04 -6.10
CA ALA A 29 -0.86 9.99 -6.23
C ALA A 29 -0.94 11.16 -5.23
N ARG A 30 -2.14 11.55 -4.83
CA ARG A 30 -2.33 12.63 -3.86
C ARG A 30 -2.10 12.15 -2.42
N THR A 31 -2.40 10.90 -2.13
CA THR A 31 -2.38 10.37 -0.76
C THR A 31 -1.09 9.63 -0.43
N LEU A 32 -0.52 8.89 -1.38
CA LEU A 32 0.69 8.09 -1.15
C LEU A 32 1.93 8.81 -1.66
N ARG A 33 2.30 9.88 -0.96
CA ARG A 33 3.43 10.76 -1.31
C ARG A 33 4.75 10.21 -0.79
N PRO A 34 5.89 10.69 -1.34
CA PRO A 34 7.22 10.30 -0.83
C PRO A 34 7.39 10.67 0.64
N ARG A 35 8.18 9.86 1.35
CA ARG A 35 8.59 10.13 2.73
C ARG A 35 10.03 9.67 2.94
N GLY A 36 10.95 10.60 3.15
CA GLY A 36 12.37 10.30 3.29
C GLY A 36 12.88 9.49 2.09
N PRO A 37 13.54 8.34 2.30
CA PRO A 37 14.03 7.51 1.21
C PRO A 37 12.93 6.67 0.54
N ILE A 38 11.70 6.69 1.05
CA ILE A 38 10.58 5.92 0.49
C ILE A 38 9.92 6.74 -0.60
N ALA A 39 9.87 6.19 -1.82
CA ALA A 39 9.18 6.82 -2.94
C ALA A 39 7.67 6.79 -2.73
N GLY A 40 7.00 7.78 -3.28
CA GLY A 40 5.54 7.78 -3.38
C GLY A 40 5.08 7.13 -4.68
N ILE A 41 3.76 7.09 -4.88
CA ILE A 41 3.17 6.56 -6.10
C ILE A 41 2.76 7.74 -6.98
N SER A 42 3.24 7.75 -8.24
CA SER A 42 2.89 8.80 -9.19
C SER A 42 1.74 8.40 -10.11
N LYS A 43 1.59 7.10 -10.43
CA LYS A 43 0.59 6.63 -11.38
C LYS A 43 0.26 5.15 -11.15
N VAL A 44 -1.02 4.81 -11.35
CA VAL A 44 -1.51 3.41 -11.33
C VAL A 44 -2.25 3.14 -12.63
N GLU A 45 -1.87 2.07 -13.33
CA GLU A 45 -2.47 1.68 -14.60
C GLU A 45 -2.86 0.20 -14.57
N MET A 46 -4.14 -0.10 -14.83
CA MET A 46 -4.58 -1.48 -14.99
C MET A 46 -4.11 -2.00 -16.35
N PHE A 47 -3.68 -3.27 -16.42
CA PHE A 47 -3.28 -3.90 -17.67
C PHE A 47 -4.50 -4.16 -18.55
N GLU A 48 -4.35 -3.84 -19.84
CA GLU A 48 -5.33 -4.15 -20.91
C GLU A 48 -6.77 -3.69 -20.56
N GLY A 49 -6.92 -2.60 -19.80
CA GLY A 49 -8.23 -2.10 -19.42
C GLY A 49 -8.99 -2.99 -18.45
N GLN A 50 -8.30 -3.88 -17.73
CA GLN A 50 -8.91 -4.74 -16.71
C GLN A 50 -9.54 -3.90 -15.60
N ALA A 51 -10.67 -4.37 -15.08
CA ALA A 51 -11.23 -3.80 -13.85
C ALA A 51 -10.46 -4.32 -12.64
N VAL A 52 -10.52 -3.58 -11.54
CA VAL A 52 -9.93 -4.02 -10.27
C VAL A 52 -10.73 -5.21 -9.75
N ALA A 53 -10.10 -6.38 -9.71
CA ALA A 53 -10.71 -7.63 -9.27
C ALA A 53 -9.61 -8.61 -8.88
N GLN A 54 -9.97 -9.65 -8.16
CA GLN A 54 -9.04 -10.73 -7.85
C GLN A 54 -8.46 -11.31 -9.14
N GLY A 55 -7.14 -11.42 -9.21
CA GLY A 55 -6.42 -11.94 -10.37
C GLY A 55 -6.03 -10.88 -11.39
N SER A 56 -6.57 -9.66 -11.31
CA SER A 56 -6.17 -8.55 -12.20
C SER A 56 -4.74 -8.11 -11.90
N SER A 57 -4.09 -7.54 -12.90
CA SER A 57 -2.74 -6.96 -12.75
C SER A 57 -2.76 -5.49 -13.09
N ARG A 58 -1.82 -4.76 -12.47
CA ARG A 58 -1.65 -3.32 -12.69
C ARG A 58 -0.19 -2.92 -12.58
N ARG A 59 0.15 -1.80 -13.20
CA ARG A 59 1.48 -1.19 -13.09
C ARG A 59 1.42 0.00 -12.15
N ILE A 60 2.32 0.01 -11.18
CA ILE A 60 2.50 1.11 -10.25
C ILE A 60 3.78 1.84 -10.65
N THR A 61 3.68 3.11 -11.02
CA THR A 61 4.85 3.95 -11.28
C THR A 61 5.13 4.77 -10.03
N MET A 62 6.35 4.65 -9.52
CA MET A 62 6.81 5.36 -8.32
C MET A 62 7.39 6.72 -8.69
N THR A 63 7.47 7.62 -7.71
CA THR A 63 8.02 8.97 -7.92
C THR A 63 9.51 8.98 -8.25
N ASP A 64 10.24 7.90 -7.93
CA ASP A 64 11.65 7.74 -8.29
C ASP A 64 11.85 7.08 -9.67
N GLY A 65 10.75 6.84 -10.40
CA GLY A 65 10.76 6.21 -11.71
C GLY A 65 10.71 4.68 -11.70
N ALA A 66 10.73 4.02 -10.54
CA ALA A 66 10.56 2.58 -10.46
C ALA A 66 9.16 2.19 -10.95
N GLN A 67 9.04 1.03 -11.58
CA GLN A 67 7.76 0.48 -12.01
C GLN A 67 7.57 -0.89 -11.40
N LEU A 68 6.47 -1.07 -10.68
CA LEU A 68 6.11 -2.32 -10.04
C LEU A 68 4.92 -2.93 -10.77
N GLU A 69 4.95 -4.24 -10.96
CA GLU A 69 3.79 -4.98 -11.42
C GLU A 69 3.13 -5.63 -10.21
N GLU A 70 1.86 -5.29 -10.01
CA GLU A 70 1.07 -5.84 -8.90
C GLU A 70 -0.02 -6.75 -9.40
N VAL A 71 -0.18 -7.88 -8.71
CA VAL A 71 -1.33 -8.76 -8.88
C VAL A 71 -2.27 -8.53 -7.71
N ILE A 72 -3.56 -8.38 -7.99
CA ILE A 72 -4.58 -8.25 -6.97
C ILE A 72 -4.94 -9.64 -6.46
N LEU A 73 -4.63 -9.90 -5.20
CA LEU A 73 -4.85 -11.20 -4.56
C LEU A 73 -6.25 -11.34 -3.99
N ALA A 74 -6.84 -10.23 -3.52
CA ALA A 74 -8.20 -10.20 -3.00
C ALA A 74 -8.80 -8.81 -3.22
N TYR A 75 -10.04 -8.77 -3.66
CA TYR A 75 -10.81 -7.53 -3.79
C TYR A 75 -12.25 -7.83 -3.39
N ASP A 76 -12.57 -7.49 -2.16
CA ASP A 76 -13.86 -7.79 -1.55
C ASP A 76 -14.46 -6.49 -0.96
N PRO A 77 -15.10 -5.65 -1.81
CA PRO A 77 -15.72 -4.42 -1.33
C PRO A 77 -16.88 -4.69 -0.37
N PRO A 78 -17.02 -3.92 0.69
CA PRO A 78 -16.15 -2.84 1.17
C PRO A 78 -15.21 -3.30 2.31
N VAL A 79 -14.79 -4.54 2.32
CA VAL A 79 -14.14 -5.21 3.45
C VAL A 79 -12.63 -5.31 3.31
N LYS A 80 -12.14 -5.70 2.13
CA LYS A 80 -10.75 -6.11 1.98
C LYS A 80 -10.20 -5.82 0.60
N HIS A 81 -8.90 -5.43 0.57
CA HIS A 81 -8.12 -5.28 -0.65
C HIS A 81 -6.69 -5.75 -0.37
N ARG A 82 -6.23 -6.73 -1.16
CA ARG A 82 -4.90 -7.31 -1.00
C ARG A 82 -4.21 -7.42 -2.34
N TYR A 83 -2.94 -7.10 -2.38
CA TYR A 83 -2.14 -7.09 -3.61
C TYR A 83 -0.71 -7.46 -3.31
N ARG A 84 0.02 -7.91 -4.35
CA ARG A 84 1.42 -8.28 -4.25
C ARG A 84 2.20 -7.81 -5.48
N TRP A 85 3.37 -7.24 -5.24
CA TRP A 85 4.35 -6.97 -6.29
C TRP A 85 5.60 -7.81 -6.07
N THR A 86 6.32 -8.12 -7.19
CA THR A 86 7.55 -8.91 -7.18
C THR A 86 8.61 -8.18 -8.00
N GLY A 87 9.66 -7.68 -7.35
CA GLY A 87 10.73 -6.93 -8.00
C GLY A 87 10.30 -5.53 -8.43
N GLY A 88 11.17 -4.86 -9.17
CA GLY A 88 10.91 -3.53 -9.71
C GLY A 88 11.35 -2.36 -8.85
N VAL A 89 11.60 -2.58 -7.56
CA VAL A 89 12.12 -1.52 -6.68
C VAL A 89 13.58 -1.22 -7.00
N LYS A 90 13.97 0.03 -6.79
CA LYS A 90 15.34 0.48 -7.07
C LYS A 90 16.31 0.17 -5.93
N PRO A 91 17.61 0.02 -6.22
CA PRO A 91 18.62 -0.04 -5.18
C PRO A 91 18.58 1.23 -4.29
N PRO A 92 18.90 1.11 -2.98
CA PRO A 92 19.39 -0.11 -2.32
C PRO A 92 18.30 -1.10 -1.89
N PHE A 93 17.02 -0.75 -2.01
CA PHE A 93 15.92 -1.60 -1.54
C PHE A 93 15.89 -2.96 -2.24
N SER A 94 16.20 -3.01 -3.54
CA SER A 94 16.22 -4.24 -4.32
C SER A 94 17.22 -5.27 -3.80
N PHE A 95 18.24 -4.85 -3.06
CA PHE A 95 19.20 -5.77 -2.45
C PHE A 95 18.65 -6.42 -1.18
N LEU A 96 17.64 -5.82 -0.57
CA LEU A 96 17.11 -6.25 0.72
C LEU A 96 15.75 -6.96 0.58
N VAL A 97 14.93 -6.54 -0.38
CA VAL A 97 13.53 -6.96 -0.49
C VAL A 97 13.27 -7.55 -1.87
N ARG A 98 12.67 -8.74 -1.88
CA ARG A 98 12.31 -9.46 -3.11
C ARG A 98 10.88 -9.14 -3.56
N SER A 99 9.95 -9.07 -2.63
CA SER A 99 8.54 -8.83 -2.90
C SER A 99 7.86 -8.12 -1.74
N GLY A 100 6.70 -7.55 -2.01
CA GLY A 100 5.88 -6.92 -0.99
C GLY A 100 4.41 -7.26 -1.20
N THR A 101 3.71 -7.52 -0.09
CA THR A 101 2.27 -7.76 -0.07
C THR A 101 1.61 -6.73 0.82
N GLY A 102 0.71 -5.94 0.24
CA GLY A 102 -0.12 -4.99 0.96
C GLY A 102 -1.49 -5.59 1.23
N ASN A 103 -2.02 -5.37 2.43
CA ASN A 103 -3.35 -5.83 2.82
C ASN A 103 -4.08 -4.71 3.54
N TRP A 104 -5.24 -4.35 3.03
CA TRP A 104 -6.12 -3.35 3.61
C TRP A 104 -7.35 -4.04 4.16
N ASP A 105 -7.59 -3.90 5.46
CA ASP A 105 -8.83 -4.35 6.10
C ASP A 105 -9.64 -3.12 6.51
N PHE A 106 -10.92 -3.10 6.17
CA PHE A 106 -11.85 -2.02 6.46
C PHE A 106 -12.88 -2.54 7.45
N ILE A 107 -12.83 -2.03 8.67
CA ILE A 107 -13.57 -2.56 9.82
C ILE A 107 -14.55 -1.50 10.31
N GLU A 108 -15.83 -1.84 10.41
CA GLU A 108 -16.82 -0.94 11.00
C GLU A 108 -16.53 -0.74 12.49
N THR A 109 -16.64 0.50 12.94
CA THR A 109 -16.51 0.89 14.34
C THR A 109 -17.66 1.80 14.72
N ASP A 110 -17.84 2.05 16.02
CA ASP A 110 -18.89 2.96 16.52
C ASP A 110 -18.72 4.39 15.99
N GLY A 111 -17.49 4.82 15.71
CA GLY A 111 -17.19 6.18 15.24
C GLY A 111 -16.97 6.29 13.73
N GLY A 112 -17.16 5.22 12.97
CA GLY A 112 -16.93 5.21 11.52
C GLY A 112 -16.27 3.94 11.04
N THR A 113 -15.14 4.06 10.34
CA THR A 113 -14.41 2.93 9.77
C THR A 113 -12.95 2.96 10.20
N ARG A 114 -12.45 1.82 10.67
CA ARG A 114 -11.02 1.63 10.90
C ARG A 114 -10.41 1.00 9.66
N ILE A 115 -9.34 1.60 9.15
CA ILE A 115 -8.49 0.98 8.14
C ILE A 115 -7.28 0.41 8.87
N VAL A 116 -6.98 -0.87 8.62
CA VAL A 116 -5.71 -1.49 9.02
C VAL A 116 -4.96 -1.84 7.75
N TRP A 117 -3.81 -1.22 7.54
CA TRP A 117 -2.96 -1.46 6.38
C TRP A 117 -1.72 -2.20 6.85
N THR A 118 -1.62 -3.46 6.49
CA THR A 118 -0.49 -4.33 6.81
C THR A 118 0.35 -4.54 5.57
N TYR A 119 1.66 -4.42 5.72
CA TYR A 119 2.60 -4.65 4.63
C TYR A 119 3.61 -5.70 5.05
N THR A 120 3.79 -6.72 4.20
CA THR A 120 4.72 -7.82 4.44
C THR A 120 5.75 -7.86 3.32
N PHE A 121 7.02 -7.77 3.69
CA PHE A 121 8.14 -7.86 2.75
C PHE A 121 8.80 -9.22 2.86
N GLU A 122 9.06 -9.84 1.71
CA GLU A 122 9.92 -11.00 1.61
C GLU A 122 11.36 -10.51 1.43
N LEU A 123 12.23 -10.84 2.36
CA LEU A 123 13.64 -10.45 2.29
C LEU A 123 14.41 -11.34 1.32
N THR A 124 15.42 -10.79 0.68
CA THR A 124 16.30 -11.53 -0.24
C THR A 124 17.13 -12.60 0.48
N SER A 125 17.41 -12.37 1.77
CA SER A 125 18.23 -13.26 2.61
C SER A 125 17.93 -12.93 4.08
N PRO A 126 18.07 -13.91 5.00
CA PRO A 126 18.01 -13.60 6.44
C PRO A 126 19.06 -12.58 6.89
N LEU A 127 20.17 -12.47 6.16
CA LEU A 127 21.22 -11.48 6.45
C LEU A 127 20.78 -10.05 6.17
N ALA A 128 19.74 -9.87 5.37
CA ALA A 128 19.16 -8.56 5.09
C ALA A 128 18.33 -8.02 6.28
N TYR A 129 17.94 -8.87 7.22
CA TYR A 129 17.02 -8.50 8.30
C TYR A 129 17.49 -7.29 9.11
N PRO A 130 18.71 -7.26 9.67
CA PRO A 130 19.14 -6.13 10.48
C PRO A 130 19.23 -4.83 9.66
N LEU A 131 19.54 -4.92 8.36
CA LEU A 131 19.61 -3.76 7.47
C LEU A 131 18.22 -3.27 7.05
N ALA A 132 17.24 -4.17 7.03
CA ALA A 132 15.87 -3.83 6.66
C ALA A 132 15.10 -3.14 7.80
N LEU A 133 15.43 -3.41 9.06
CA LEU A 133 14.70 -2.88 10.21
C LEU A 133 14.53 -1.36 10.21
N PRO A 134 15.59 -0.55 10.02
CA PRO A 134 15.42 0.91 9.99
C PRO A 134 14.52 1.37 8.83
N ILE A 135 14.63 0.70 7.69
CA ILE A 135 13.83 1.01 6.49
C ILE A 135 12.36 0.69 6.73
N ILE A 136 12.08 -0.45 7.35
CA ILE A 136 10.71 -0.85 7.69
C ILE A 136 10.09 0.11 8.69
N TRP A 137 10.87 0.61 9.64
CA TRP A 137 10.40 1.62 10.59
C TRP A 137 10.00 2.92 9.87
N ILE A 138 10.81 3.39 8.92
CA ILE A 138 10.49 4.56 8.08
C ILE A 138 9.26 4.25 7.21
N PHE A 139 9.19 3.05 6.66
CA PHE A 139 8.07 2.60 5.83
C PHE A 139 6.75 2.60 6.61
N LYS A 140 6.76 2.23 7.88
CA LYS A 140 5.58 2.34 8.74
C LYS A 140 5.07 3.79 8.80
N GLY A 141 5.98 4.75 8.90
CA GLY A 141 5.64 6.17 8.83
C GLY A 141 5.03 6.56 7.48
N TRP A 142 5.49 5.99 6.39
CA TRP A 142 4.92 6.19 5.07
C TRP A 142 3.50 5.64 4.97
N LEU A 143 3.24 4.45 5.52
CA LEU A 143 1.89 3.90 5.59
C LEU A 143 0.96 4.83 6.37
N GLN A 144 1.40 5.30 7.54
CA GLN A 144 0.59 6.20 8.37
C GLN A 144 0.34 7.53 7.67
N GLN A 145 1.33 8.09 7.00
CA GLN A 145 1.18 9.32 6.23
C GLN A 145 0.11 9.17 5.16
N GLY A 146 0.10 8.04 4.45
CA GLY A 146 -0.92 7.75 3.44
C GLY A 146 -2.33 7.65 4.03
N LEU A 147 -2.47 6.94 5.14
CA LEU A 147 -3.76 6.82 5.84
C LEU A 147 -4.24 8.18 6.36
N ASP A 148 -3.36 8.98 6.91
CA ASP A 148 -3.69 10.33 7.41
C ASP A 148 -4.16 11.23 6.26
N ALA A 149 -3.53 11.13 5.10
CA ALA A 149 -3.93 11.88 3.91
C ALA A 149 -5.32 11.47 3.41
N ILE A 150 -5.61 10.17 3.42
CA ILE A 150 -6.94 9.64 3.08
C ILE A 150 -7.99 10.18 4.05
N GLY A 151 -7.71 10.14 5.34
CA GLY A 151 -8.60 10.65 6.36
C GLY A 151 -8.86 12.14 6.21
N ALA A 152 -7.81 12.93 5.94
CA ALA A 152 -7.93 14.37 5.76
C ALA A 152 -8.82 14.73 4.56
N GLU A 153 -8.70 14.02 3.44
CA GLU A 153 -9.55 14.26 2.26
C GLU A 153 -11.00 13.86 2.49
N LEU A 154 -11.25 12.77 3.20
CA LEU A 154 -12.60 12.28 3.45
C LEU A 154 -13.39 13.12 4.44
N VAL A 155 -12.71 13.87 5.32
CA VAL A 155 -13.37 14.72 6.32
C VAL A 155 -13.30 16.21 5.99
N ALA A 156 -12.68 16.55 4.88
CA ALA A 156 -12.56 17.93 4.43
C ALA A 156 -13.91 18.49 3.95
#